data_abff7c11a649a9bfefd04667d027e72b
#
_entry.id   abff7c11a649a9bfefd04667d027e72b
#
_cell.length_a   1.000
_cell.length_b   1.000
_cell.length_c   1.000
_cell.angle_alpha   90.00
_cell.angle_beta   90.00
_cell.angle_gamma   90.00
#
_symmetry.space_group_name_H-M   'P 1'
#
loop_
_entity.id
_entity.type
_entity.pdbx_description
1 polymer ?
#
loop_
_entity_poly.entity_id
_entity_poly.type
_entity_poly.pdbx_seq_one_letter_code
_entity_poly.pdbx_strand_id
1 'polypeptide(L)'
;VSQSDLDPARVLIAFYSRSGSVEALALAAADAARAAGAEVRLRRAREVVDANAMAKVDGWAENAARQNALYPEPTHEDAEWADAILFGTPCYFGAMATELKAFLDRLGPQWKRGALSGKVGGAFAVASWPHGGSEVVTLSLYAPMAHLGMVILPPGYTDEAMLEAGSPYGASAIVGAENADPRPEDLDAIRHQSRRTVAIAQALIAADEMPCRRK
;
A
#
# COMPACT_ATOMS: atom_id res chain seq x y z
N VAL A 1 26.37 -11.40 10.56
CA VAL A 1 26.19 -11.24 9.12
C VAL A 1 26.22 -9.74 8.85
N SER A 2 27.05 -9.28 7.93
CA SER A 2 27.04 -7.87 7.53
C SER A 2 25.76 -7.57 6.77
N GLN A 3 25.19 -6.36 6.94
CA GLN A 3 23.96 -5.94 6.26
C GLN A 3 24.10 -5.96 4.72
N SER A 4 25.35 -6.01 4.20
CA SER A 4 25.70 -6.12 2.79
C SER A 4 25.55 -7.54 2.19
N ASP A 5 25.31 -8.56 3.03
CA ASP A 5 25.29 -9.96 2.59
C ASP A 5 23.87 -10.55 2.53
N LEU A 6 22.85 -9.73 2.83
CA LEU A 6 21.44 -10.14 2.75
C LEU A 6 20.85 -9.82 1.38
N ASP A 7 20.02 -10.72 0.88
CA ASP A 7 19.21 -10.43 -0.29
C ASP A 7 18.32 -9.19 -0.03
N PRO A 8 18.15 -8.31 -1.03
CA PRO A 8 17.28 -7.14 -0.88
C PRO A 8 15.84 -7.56 -0.56
N ALA A 9 15.20 -6.87 0.39
CA ALA A 9 13.79 -7.10 0.66
C ALA A 9 12.96 -6.75 -0.59
N ARG A 10 11.97 -7.58 -0.89
CA ARG A 10 11.06 -7.42 -2.02
C ARG A 10 9.77 -6.78 -1.54
N VAL A 11 9.47 -5.59 -2.04
CA VAL A 11 8.31 -4.80 -1.64
C VAL A 11 7.33 -4.67 -2.79
N LEU A 12 6.10 -5.15 -2.58
CA LEU A 12 4.96 -4.85 -3.44
C LEU A 12 4.23 -3.63 -2.91
N ILE A 13 3.99 -2.63 -3.77
CA ILE A 13 3.08 -1.54 -3.49
C ILE A 13 1.87 -1.73 -4.40
N ALA A 14 0.78 -2.23 -3.83
CA ALA A 14 -0.48 -2.46 -4.52
C ALA A 14 -1.46 -1.33 -4.17
N PHE A 15 -1.86 -0.55 -5.16
CA PHE A 15 -2.69 0.63 -4.91
C PHE A 15 -3.79 0.79 -5.96
N TYR A 16 -4.83 1.54 -5.58
CA TYR A 16 -5.78 2.12 -6.51
C TYR A 16 -5.77 3.63 -6.37
N SER A 17 -5.84 4.34 -7.49
CA SER A 17 -5.92 5.80 -7.52
C SER A 17 -6.83 6.25 -8.66
N ARG A 18 -7.89 7.02 -8.33
CA ARG A 18 -8.77 7.61 -9.34
C ARG A 18 -8.21 8.92 -9.88
N SER A 19 -7.82 9.83 -8.96
CA SER A 19 -7.44 11.22 -9.28
C SER A 19 -5.93 11.47 -9.30
N GLY A 20 -5.09 10.52 -8.85
CA GLY A 20 -3.63 10.69 -8.78
C GLY A 20 -3.07 10.82 -7.36
N SER A 21 -3.86 11.25 -6.37
CA SER A 21 -3.36 11.52 -5.02
C SER A 21 -2.80 10.27 -4.30
N VAL A 22 -3.45 9.11 -4.44
CA VAL A 22 -2.91 7.84 -3.91
C VAL A 22 -1.67 7.41 -4.71
N GLU A 23 -1.64 7.67 -6.02
CA GLU A 23 -0.47 7.43 -6.88
C GLU A 23 0.75 8.20 -6.38
N ALA A 24 0.57 9.47 -5.99
CA ALA A 24 1.66 10.30 -5.46
C ALA A 24 2.26 9.69 -4.19
N LEU A 25 1.42 9.22 -3.25
CA LEU A 25 1.91 8.50 -2.07
C LEU A 25 2.60 7.18 -2.45
N ALA A 26 2.05 6.42 -3.40
CA ALA A 26 2.62 5.15 -3.84
C ALA A 26 4.00 5.34 -4.50
N LEU A 27 4.19 6.41 -5.27
CA LEU A 27 5.49 6.78 -5.86
C LEU A 27 6.50 7.15 -4.78
N ALA A 28 6.11 8.00 -3.82
CA ALA A 28 6.98 8.39 -2.71
C ALA A 28 7.39 7.18 -1.85
N ALA A 29 6.45 6.24 -1.61
CA ALA A 29 6.75 4.98 -0.95
C ALA A 29 7.74 4.12 -1.74
N ALA A 30 7.55 4.00 -3.06
CA ALA A 30 8.42 3.21 -3.93
C ALA A 30 9.85 3.75 -3.95
N ASP A 31 10.00 5.07 -4.06
CA ASP A 31 11.30 5.72 -4.07
C ASP A 31 12.02 5.57 -2.73
N ALA A 32 11.30 5.72 -1.62
CA ALA A 32 11.85 5.51 -0.28
C ALA A 32 12.26 4.05 -0.03
N ALA A 33 11.49 3.08 -0.52
CA ALA A 33 11.83 1.66 -0.42
C ALA A 33 13.08 1.32 -1.25
N ARG A 34 13.19 1.82 -2.48
CA ARG A 34 14.39 1.65 -3.33
C ARG A 34 15.62 2.28 -2.70
N ALA A 35 15.48 3.50 -2.17
CA ALA A 35 16.57 4.18 -1.47
C ALA A 35 17.01 3.43 -0.19
N ALA A 36 16.12 2.64 0.43
CA ALA A 36 16.43 1.75 1.53
C ALA A 36 16.98 0.37 1.09
N GLY A 37 17.25 0.18 -0.21
CA GLY A 37 17.87 -1.04 -0.76
C GLY A 37 16.87 -2.15 -1.11
N ALA A 38 15.58 -1.88 -1.19
CA ALA A 38 14.58 -2.88 -1.58
C ALA A 38 14.41 -2.99 -3.10
N GLU A 39 14.07 -4.20 -3.56
CA GLU A 39 13.47 -4.40 -4.88
C GLU A 39 11.97 -4.07 -4.79
N VAL A 40 11.45 -3.23 -5.71
CA VAL A 40 10.08 -2.72 -5.62
C VAL A 40 9.29 -3.03 -6.87
N ARG A 41 8.11 -3.63 -6.67
CA ARG A 41 7.05 -3.72 -7.68
C ARG A 41 5.92 -2.76 -7.32
N LEU A 42 5.64 -1.82 -8.22
CA LEU A 42 4.53 -0.90 -8.12
C LEU A 42 3.40 -1.38 -9.03
N ARG A 43 2.21 -1.62 -8.46
CA ARG A 43 1.06 -2.22 -9.15
C ARG A 43 -0.22 -1.45 -8.86
N ARG A 44 -0.99 -1.20 -9.91
CA ARG A 44 -2.26 -0.48 -9.81
C ARG A 44 -3.45 -1.41 -10.07
N ALA A 45 -4.38 -1.50 -9.13
CA ALA A 45 -5.65 -2.19 -9.34
C ALA A 45 -6.48 -1.50 -10.44
N ARG A 46 -7.18 -2.30 -11.25
CA ARG A 46 -7.99 -1.82 -12.37
C ARG A 46 -9.39 -1.43 -11.93
N GLU A 47 -10.00 -0.53 -12.69
CA GLU A 47 -11.40 -0.16 -12.53
C GLU A 47 -12.29 -1.40 -12.63
N VAL A 48 -13.26 -1.49 -11.72
CA VAL A 48 -14.30 -2.53 -11.72
C VAL A 48 -15.59 -2.06 -12.37
N VAL A 49 -15.61 -0.83 -12.86
CA VAL A 49 -16.74 -0.20 -13.57
C VAL A 49 -16.44 -0.05 -15.05
N ASP A 50 -17.49 0.11 -15.84
CA ASP A 50 -17.36 0.32 -17.29
C ASP A 50 -17.00 1.78 -17.67
N ALA A 51 -16.69 1.98 -18.95
CA ALA A 51 -16.33 3.29 -19.47
C ALA A 51 -17.46 4.34 -19.32
N ASN A 52 -18.73 3.92 -19.36
CA ASN A 52 -19.86 4.84 -19.20
C ASN A 52 -19.95 5.37 -17.76
N ALA A 53 -19.63 4.55 -16.78
CA ALA A 53 -19.55 4.99 -15.39
C ALA A 53 -18.37 5.96 -15.17
N MET A 54 -17.21 5.68 -15.75
CA MET A 54 -16.05 6.57 -15.67
C MET A 54 -16.30 7.93 -16.34
N ALA A 55 -16.99 7.95 -17.48
CA ALA A 55 -17.32 9.18 -18.19
C ALA A 55 -18.23 10.17 -17.43
N LYS A 56 -18.83 9.72 -16.31
CA LYS A 56 -19.66 10.60 -15.46
C LYS A 56 -18.83 11.44 -14.47
N VAL A 57 -17.53 11.19 -14.38
CA VAL A 57 -16.62 11.92 -13.48
C VAL A 57 -15.46 12.45 -14.32
N ASP A 58 -15.32 13.76 -14.34
CA ASP A 58 -14.32 14.46 -15.13
C ASP A 58 -12.91 13.95 -14.83
N GLY A 59 -12.14 13.67 -15.87
CA GLY A 59 -10.75 13.25 -15.79
C GLY A 59 -10.53 11.79 -15.33
N TRP A 60 -11.58 11.04 -14.92
CA TRP A 60 -11.38 9.67 -14.44
C TRP A 60 -10.88 8.72 -15.53
N ALA A 61 -11.54 8.72 -16.69
CA ALA A 61 -11.18 7.83 -17.79
C ALA A 61 -9.76 8.11 -18.32
N GLU A 62 -9.42 9.38 -18.50
CA GLU A 62 -8.10 9.81 -18.95
C GLU A 62 -7.00 9.42 -17.96
N ASN A 63 -7.23 9.67 -16.67
CA ASN A 63 -6.28 9.33 -15.63
C ASN A 63 -6.14 7.81 -15.46
N ALA A 64 -7.24 7.07 -15.57
CA ALA A 64 -7.20 5.61 -15.60
C ALA A 64 -6.37 5.07 -16.77
N ALA A 65 -6.59 5.60 -17.98
CA ALA A 65 -5.82 5.22 -19.16
C ALA A 65 -4.31 5.51 -18.98
N ARG A 66 -3.97 6.72 -18.49
CA ARG A 66 -2.59 7.10 -18.19
C ARG A 66 -1.93 6.15 -17.19
N GLN A 67 -2.56 5.94 -16.04
CA GLN A 67 -2.01 5.09 -14.98
C GLN A 67 -1.94 3.62 -15.42
N ASN A 68 -2.92 3.14 -16.19
CA ASN A 68 -2.93 1.77 -16.70
C ASN A 68 -1.79 1.49 -17.69
N ALA A 69 -1.34 2.51 -18.42
CA ALA A 69 -0.17 2.40 -19.29
C ALA A 69 1.15 2.38 -18.50
N LEU A 70 1.19 3.01 -17.33
CA LEU A 70 2.41 3.10 -16.50
C LEU A 70 2.58 1.92 -15.53
N TYR A 71 1.48 1.41 -14.98
CA TYR A 71 1.52 0.43 -13.90
C TYR A 71 0.82 -0.86 -14.31
N PRO A 72 1.49 -2.02 -14.25
CA PRO A 72 0.82 -3.32 -14.37
C PRO A 72 -0.23 -3.54 -13.26
N GLU A 73 -1.22 -4.39 -13.52
CA GLU A 73 -2.17 -4.83 -12.51
C GLU A 73 -1.47 -5.74 -11.48
N PRO A 74 -1.85 -5.69 -10.17
CA PRO A 74 -1.31 -6.59 -9.18
C PRO A 74 -1.79 -8.03 -9.43
N THR A 75 -0.85 -8.98 -9.39
CA THR A 75 -1.10 -10.40 -9.61
C THR A 75 -0.89 -11.22 -8.33
N HIS A 76 -1.30 -12.49 -8.37
CA HIS A 76 -1.02 -13.45 -7.31
C HIS A 76 0.49 -13.66 -7.12
N GLU A 77 1.22 -13.72 -8.23
CA GLU A 77 2.67 -13.89 -8.26
C GLU A 77 3.40 -12.68 -7.66
N ASP A 78 2.88 -11.47 -7.85
CA ASP A 78 3.42 -10.28 -7.20
C ASP A 78 3.28 -10.37 -5.67
N ALA A 79 2.11 -10.83 -5.18
CA ALA A 79 1.87 -11.00 -3.74
C ALA A 79 2.73 -12.12 -3.14
N GLU A 80 2.95 -13.22 -3.86
CA GLU A 80 3.82 -14.31 -3.43
C GLU A 80 5.30 -13.92 -3.46
N TRP A 81 5.70 -13.17 -4.47
CA TRP A 81 7.07 -12.67 -4.63
C TRP A 81 7.51 -11.74 -3.50
N ALA A 82 6.62 -10.89 -3.01
CA ALA A 82 6.93 -9.86 -2.02
C ALA A 82 7.26 -10.46 -0.63
N ASP A 83 8.17 -9.84 0.08
CA ASP A 83 8.43 -10.04 1.51
C ASP A 83 7.61 -9.04 2.35
N ALA A 84 7.26 -7.90 1.74
CA ALA A 84 6.37 -6.90 2.34
C ALA A 84 5.39 -6.35 1.29
N ILE A 85 4.17 -5.98 1.73
CA ILE A 85 3.13 -5.39 0.88
C ILE A 85 2.60 -4.12 1.53
N LEU A 86 2.64 -3.00 0.80
CA LEU A 86 1.95 -1.77 1.15
C LEU A 86 0.68 -1.65 0.29
N PHE A 87 -0.48 -1.54 0.95
CA PHE A 87 -1.77 -1.37 0.30
C PHE A 87 -2.20 0.09 0.33
N GLY A 88 -2.41 0.69 -0.85
CA GLY A 88 -2.81 2.09 -1.01
C GLY A 88 -4.20 2.27 -1.59
N THR A 89 -5.04 3.11 -0.96
CA THR A 89 -6.43 3.28 -1.38
C THR A 89 -6.96 4.68 -1.12
N PRO A 90 -7.85 5.22 -1.99
CA PRO A 90 -8.69 6.33 -1.59
C PRO A 90 -9.74 5.86 -0.58
N CYS A 91 -10.25 6.78 0.23
CA CYS A 91 -11.37 6.54 1.12
C CYS A 91 -12.69 6.79 0.39
N TYR A 92 -13.49 5.75 0.22
CA TYR A 92 -14.84 5.84 -0.31
C TYR A 92 -15.85 5.40 0.75
N PHE A 93 -16.61 6.35 1.29
CA PHE A 93 -17.62 6.08 2.34
C PHE A 93 -17.06 5.33 3.56
N GLY A 94 -15.83 5.68 3.99
CA GLY A 94 -15.17 5.02 5.12
C GLY A 94 -14.63 3.63 4.83
N ALA A 95 -14.54 3.22 3.56
CA ALA A 95 -14.01 1.93 3.13
C ALA A 95 -12.93 2.08 2.06
N MET A 96 -12.13 1.04 1.87
CA MET A 96 -11.20 0.95 0.74
C MET A 96 -11.97 0.91 -0.59
N ALA A 97 -11.33 1.38 -1.66
CA ALA A 97 -11.89 1.28 -3.00
C ALA A 97 -12.16 -0.18 -3.38
N THR A 98 -13.25 -0.42 -4.09
CA THR A 98 -13.68 -1.74 -4.57
C THR A 98 -12.59 -2.40 -5.43
N GLU A 99 -11.85 -1.61 -6.18
CA GLU A 99 -10.74 -2.06 -7.04
C GLU A 99 -9.63 -2.75 -6.23
N LEU A 100 -9.23 -2.15 -5.10
CA LEU A 100 -8.25 -2.75 -4.21
C LEU A 100 -8.82 -3.97 -3.50
N LYS A 101 -10.08 -3.90 -3.06
CA LYS A 101 -10.78 -5.04 -2.45
C LYS A 101 -10.89 -6.21 -3.40
N ALA A 102 -11.16 -5.97 -4.68
CA ALA A 102 -11.22 -7.01 -5.70
C ALA A 102 -9.87 -7.75 -5.86
N PHE A 103 -8.75 -7.04 -5.75
CA PHE A 103 -7.43 -7.69 -5.70
C PHE A 103 -7.29 -8.57 -4.44
N LEU A 104 -7.63 -8.04 -3.26
CA LEU A 104 -7.56 -8.81 -2.00
C LEU A 104 -8.44 -10.06 -2.04
N ASP A 105 -9.66 -9.97 -2.59
CA ASP A 105 -10.59 -11.10 -2.69
C ASP A 105 -10.08 -12.22 -3.62
N ARG A 106 -9.29 -11.87 -4.62
CA ARG A 106 -8.65 -12.84 -5.50
C ARG A 106 -7.51 -13.62 -4.83
N LEU A 107 -7.00 -13.19 -3.65
CA LEU A 107 -5.92 -13.88 -2.93
C LEU A 107 -6.36 -15.15 -2.17
N GLY A 108 -7.59 -15.63 -2.37
CA GLY A 108 -8.10 -16.84 -1.74
C GLY A 108 -7.21 -18.08 -1.92
N PRO A 109 -6.70 -18.40 -3.12
CA PRO A 109 -5.76 -19.51 -3.31
C PRO A 109 -4.45 -19.34 -2.52
N GLN A 110 -3.93 -18.13 -2.41
CA GLN A 110 -2.73 -17.79 -1.65
C GLN A 110 -2.96 -17.95 -0.15
N TRP A 111 -4.11 -17.49 0.34
CA TRP A 111 -4.54 -17.68 1.73
C TRP A 111 -4.62 -19.18 2.07
N LYS A 112 -5.25 -19.99 1.24
CA LYS A 112 -5.40 -21.44 1.47
C LYS A 112 -4.05 -22.15 1.64
N ARG A 113 -3.02 -21.70 0.93
CA ARG A 113 -1.64 -22.25 1.01
C ARG A 113 -0.77 -21.58 2.06
N GLY A 114 -1.27 -20.54 2.74
CA GLY A 114 -0.49 -19.75 3.69
C GLY A 114 0.65 -18.96 3.02
N ALA A 115 0.55 -18.65 1.74
CA ALA A 115 1.63 -18.04 0.96
C ALA A 115 2.02 -16.61 1.38
N LEU A 116 1.13 -15.92 2.12
CA LEU A 116 1.39 -14.57 2.65
C LEU A 116 1.68 -14.58 4.16
N SER A 117 1.66 -15.75 4.79
CA SER A 117 1.92 -15.85 6.23
C SER A 117 3.34 -15.35 6.56
N GLY A 118 3.41 -14.46 7.55
CA GLY A 118 4.67 -13.86 8.01
C GLY A 118 5.21 -12.73 7.14
N LYS A 119 4.62 -12.41 5.98
CA LYS A 119 5.00 -11.23 5.20
C LYS A 119 4.57 -9.96 5.92
N VAL A 120 5.33 -8.88 5.79
CA VAL A 120 4.99 -7.59 6.40
C VAL A 120 3.87 -6.93 5.61
N GLY A 121 2.85 -6.41 6.31
CA GLY A 121 1.74 -5.68 5.71
C GLY A 121 1.58 -4.29 6.29
N GLY A 122 1.43 -3.28 5.42
CA GLY A 122 1.11 -1.92 5.80
C GLY A 122 0.03 -1.31 4.90
N ALA A 123 -0.58 -0.23 5.36
CA ALA A 123 -1.64 0.45 4.63
C ALA A 123 -1.41 1.95 4.59
N PHE A 124 -1.88 2.60 3.53
CA PHE A 124 -1.95 4.06 3.43
C PHE A 124 -3.21 4.50 2.68
N ALA A 125 -3.73 5.67 3.00
CA ALA A 125 -5.00 6.11 2.45
C ALA A 125 -5.02 7.61 2.13
N VAL A 126 -5.93 8.01 1.23
CA VAL A 126 -6.22 9.40 0.91
C VAL A 126 -7.71 9.66 1.10
N ALA A 127 -8.06 10.74 1.77
CA ALA A 127 -9.44 11.22 1.92
C ALA A 127 -9.55 12.67 1.46
N SER A 128 -10.75 13.07 1.04
CA SER A 128 -11.00 14.48 0.66
C SER A 128 -11.12 15.39 1.89
N TRP A 129 -11.56 14.87 3.05
CA TRP A 129 -11.85 15.68 4.24
C TRP A 129 -11.15 15.12 5.48
N PRO A 130 -10.80 15.94 6.48
CA PRO A 130 -10.14 15.49 7.72
C PRO A 130 -10.90 14.36 8.44
N HIS A 131 -12.24 14.41 8.42
CA HIS A 131 -13.10 13.38 8.98
C HIS A 131 -13.67 12.43 7.91
N GLY A 132 -12.99 12.31 6.78
CA GLY A 132 -13.39 11.46 5.64
C GLY A 132 -13.17 9.96 5.87
N GLY A 133 -12.55 9.56 6.99
CA GLY A 133 -12.38 8.15 7.37
C GLY A 133 -11.07 7.51 6.91
N SER A 134 -10.01 8.27 6.62
CA SER A 134 -8.70 7.71 6.23
C SER A 134 -8.17 6.71 7.26
N GLU A 135 -8.31 6.99 8.56
CA GLU A 135 -7.91 6.08 9.64
C GLU A 135 -8.78 4.80 9.66
N VAL A 136 -10.09 4.94 9.50
CA VAL A 136 -11.00 3.79 9.43
C VAL A 136 -10.64 2.89 8.27
N VAL A 137 -10.29 3.47 7.13
CA VAL A 137 -9.88 2.71 5.93
C VAL A 137 -8.56 1.98 6.17
N THR A 138 -7.54 2.61 6.74
CA THR A 138 -6.28 1.94 7.06
C THR A 138 -6.48 0.81 8.05
N LEU A 139 -7.28 1.02 9.10
CA LEU A 139 -7.66 -0.03 10.05
C LEU A 139 -8.46 -1.17 9.40
N SER A 140 -9.36 -0.86 8.45
CA SER A 140 -10.13 -1.88 7.74
C SER A 140 -9.25 -2.81 6.88
N LEU A 141 -8.09 -2.32 6.41
CA LEU A 141 -7.10 -3.12 5.69
C LEU A 141 -6.36 -4.11 6.61
N TYR A 142 -6.30 -3.86 7.91
CA TYR A 142 -5.66 -4.77 8.86
C TYR A 142 -6.41 -6.10 8.98
N ALA A 143 -7.75 -6.09 8.86
CA ALA A 143 -8.53 -7.32 8.93
C ALA A 143 -8.14 -8.33 7.82
N PRO A 144 -8.14 -7.99 6.51
CA PRO A 144 -7.66 -8.91 5.49
C PRO A 144 -6.19 -9.29 5.66
N MET A 145 -5.30 -8.38 6.10
CA MET A 145 -3.90 -8.74 6.40
C MET A 145 -3.81 -9.82 7.49
N ALA A 146 -4.60 -9.68 8.57
CA ALA A 146 -4.66 -10.68 9.64
C ALA A 146 -5.16 -12.03 9.13
N HIS A 147 -6.22 -12.05 8.29
CA HIS A 147 -6.71 -13.28 7.66
C HIS A 147 -5.65 -13.94 6.76
N LEU A 148 -4.83 -13.15 6.08
CA LEU A 148 -3.73 -13.65 5.25
C LEU A 148 -2.50 -14.09 6.06
N GLY A 149 -2.52 -13.92 7.41
CA GLY A 149 -1.42 -14.29 8.31
C GLY A 149 -0.23 -13.34 8.24
N MET A 150 -0.43 -12.12 7.77
CA MET A 150 0.63 -11.12 7.64
C MET A 150 1.02 -10.52 9.00
N VAL A 151 2.24 -10.06 9.11
CA VAL A 151 2.72 -9.20 10.21
C VAL A 151 2.27 -7.78 9.93
N ILE A 152 1.24 -7.31 10.62
CA ILE A 152 0.70 -5.97 10.44
C ILE A 152 1.66 -4.95 11.06
N LEU A 153 2.17 -4.03 10.25
CA LEU A 153 3.15 -3.03 10.67
C LEU A 153 2.60 -1.61 10.50
N PRO A 154 1.98 -1.04 11.54
CA PRO A 154 1.66 0.38 11.54
C PRO A 154 2.92 1.22 11.68
N PRO A 155 2.96 2.45 11.12
CA PRO A 155 4.08 3.36 11.33
C PRO A 155 4.19 3.84 12.78
N GLY A 156 3.07 3.99 13.49
CA GLY A 156 3.04 4.61 14.81
C GLY A 156 3.47 6.08 14.76
N TYR A 157 3.61 6.72 15.90
CA TYR A 157 4.21 8.06 16.02
C TYR A 157 5.72 7.94 16.29
N THR A 158 6.43 7.26 15.39
CA THR A 158 7.85 6.92 15.56
C THR A 158 8.80 7.90 14.86
N ASP A 159 8.26 8.93 14.23
CA ASP A 159 9.00 9.97 13.50
C ASP A 159 8.18 11.26 13.48
N GLU A 160 8.83 12.42 13.38
CA GLU A 160 8.18 13.73 13.35
C GLU A 160 7.19 13.85 12.18
N ALA A 161 7.53 13.30 11.03
CA ALA A 161 6.62 13.27 9.88
C ALA A 161 5.27 12.59 10.19
N MET A 162 5.27 11.58 11.04
CA MET A 162 4.03 10.90 11.46
C MET A 162 3.20 11.74 12.42
N LEU A 163 3.85 12.57 13.25
CA LEU A 163 3.15 13.52 14.12
C LEU A 163 2.47 14.62 13.30
N GLU A 164 3.15 15.15 12.29
CA GLU A 164 2.62 16.21 11.41
C GLU A 164 1.54 15.72 10.46
N ALA A 165 1.69 14.51 9.90
CA ALA A 165 0.67 13.88 9.04
C ALA A 165 -0.52 13.29 9.81
N GLY A 166 -0.39 13.04 11.10
CA GLY A 166 -1.48 12.86 12.05
C GLY A 166 -2.06 11.45 12.19
N SER A 167 -1.57 10.39 11.50
CA SER A 167 -2.14 9.05 11.63
C SER A 167 -1.12 7.97 11.98
N PRO A 168 -1.25 7.30 13.15
CA PRO A 168 -0.35 6.22 13.54
C PRO A 168 -0.67 4.89 12.86
N TYR A 169 -1.83 4.76 12.23
CA TYR A 169 -2.28 3.51 11.61
C TYR A 169 -1.73 3.29 10.20
N GLY A 170 -1.39 4.36 9.52
CA GLY A 170 -0.84 4.37 8.17
C GLY A 170 -0.73 5.80 7.66
N ALA A 171 0.24 6.07 6.82
CA ALA A 171 0.37 7.37 6.20
C ALA A 171 -0.93 7.74 5.47
N SER A 172 -1.37 8.98 5.62
CA SER A 172 -2.59 9.45 5.00
C SER A 172 -2.43 10.89 4.48
N ALA A 173 -3.24 11.25 3.49
CA ALA A 173 -3.31 12.62 2.99
C ALA A 173 -4.77 13.09 2.94
N ILE A 174 -4.96 14.38 3.19
CA ILE A 174 -6.24 15.08 3.02
C ILE A 174 -6.09 16.05 1.87
N VAL A 175 -6.80 15.79 0.77
CA VAL A 175 -6.57 16.46 -0.53
C VAL A 175 -7.67 17.44 -0.95
N GLY A 176 -8.68 17.66 -0.11
CA GLY A 176 -9.80 18.53 -0.44
C GLY A 176 -10.73 17.96 -1.51
N ALA A 177 -11.76 18.71 -1.86
CA ALA A 177 -12.71 18.36 -2.93
C ALA A 177 -12.07 18.41 -4.32
N GLU A 178 -11.08 19.27 -4.52
CA GLU A 178 -10.38 19.48 -5.79
C GLU A 178 -9.30 18.41 -6.05
N ASN A 179 -9.13 17.44 -5.16
CA ASN A 179 -8.09 16.41 -5.24
C ASN A 179 -6.70 17.01 -5.41
N ALA A 180 -6.34 17.99 -4.60
CA ALA A 180 -5.02 18.59 -4.59
C ALA A 180 -3.93 17.53 -4.39
N ASP A 181 -2.70 17.86 -4.74
CA ASP A 181 -1.56 17.01 -4.43
C ASP A 181 -1.40 16.84 -2.91
N PRO A 182 -0.96 15.66 -2.44
CA PRO A 182 -0.57 15.48 -1.05
C PRO A 182 0.47 16.50 -0.61
N ARG A 183 0.36 16.97 0.63
CA ARG A 183 1.31 17.94 1.19
C ARG A 183 2.70 17.29 1.34
N PRO A 184 3.79 18.07 1.42
CA PRO A 184 5.13 17.54 1.69
C PRO A 184 5.18 16.62 2.92
N GLU A 185 4.50 16.99 4.01
CA GLU A 185 4.43 16.22 5.27
C GLU A 185 3.76 14.86 5.07
N ASP A 186 2.70 14.79 4.25
CA ASP A 186 2.03 13.54 3.90
C ASP A 186 2.97 12.61 3.11
N LEU A 187 3.78 13.20 2.21
CA LEU A 187 4.79 12.46 1.46
C LEU A 187 5.95 11.99 2.36
N ASP A 188 6.35 12.77 3.35
CA ASP A 188 7.38 12.38 4.31
C ASP A 188 6.91 11.26 5.22
N ALA A 189 5.65 11.29 5.65
CA ALA A 189 5.05 10.22 6.43
C ALA A 189 5.05 8.87 5.68
N ILE A 190 4.67 8.85 4.40
CA ILE A 190 4.69 7.60 3.63
C ILE A 190 6.12 7.14 3.32
N ARG A 191 7.08 8.04 3.13
CA ARG A 191 8.50 7.71 3.00
C ARG A 191 9.03 7.06 4.28
N HIS A 192 8.68 7.60 5.47
CA HIS A 192 9.03 7.01 6.75
C HIS A 192 8.43 5.61 6.90
N GLN A 193 7.12 5.46 6.68
CA GLN A 193 6.44 4.16 6.75
C GLN A 193 7.10 3.14 5.82
N SER A 194 7.45 3.53 4.60
CA SER A 194 8.08 2.66 3.62
C SER A 194 9.48 2.20 4.06
N ARG A 195 10.34 3.11 4.54
CA ARG A 195 11.66 2.76 5.10
C ARG A 195 11.55 1.79 6.27
N ARG A 196 10.61 2.05 7.19
CA ARG A 196 10.32 1.18 8.33
C ARG A 196 9.87 -0.22 7.87
N THR A 197 9.02 -0.27 6.85
CA THR A 197 8.55 -1.54 6.26
C THR A 197 9.71 -2.36 5.70
N VAL A 198 10.61 -1.73 4.95
CA VAL A 198 11.82 -2.38 4.42
C VAL A 198 12.71 -2.90 5.54
N ALA A 199 12.98 -2.08 6.55
CA ALA A 199 13.85 -2.47 7.67
C ALA A 199 13.31 -3.69 8.44
N ILE A 200 12.00 -3.75 8.70
CA ILE A 200 11.38 -4.89 9.38
C ILE A 200 11.35 -6.12 8.48
N ALA A 201 11.07 -5.97 7.18
CA ALA A 201 11.13 -7.09 6.24
C ALA A 201 12.55 -7.69 6.17
N GLN A 202 13.58 -6.86 6.09
CA GLN A 202 14.98 -7.29 6.12
C GLN A 202 15.34 -8.01 7.44
N ALA A 203 14.89 -7.50 8.59
CA ALA A 203 15.12 -8.14 9.86
C ALA A 203 14.46 -9.53 9.96
N LEU A 204 13.26 -9.69 9.39
CA LEU A 204 12.58 -10.99 9.34
C LEU A 204 13.23 -11.97 8.37
N ILE A 205 13.78 -11.47 7.25
CA ILE A 205 14.59 -12.30 6.31
C ILE A 205 15.86 -12.79 7.02
N ALA A 206 16.56 -11.89 7.71
CA ALA A 206 17.82 -12.20 8.39
C ALA A 206 17.66 -13.17 9.57
N ALA A 207 16.50 -13.17 10.22
CA ALA A 207 16.24 -14.04 11.37
C ALA A 207 16.15 -15.54 11.01
N ASP A 208 16.05 -15.90 9.73
CA ASP A 208 15.92 -17.27 9.17
C ASP A 208 14.85 -18.16 9.88
N GLU A 209 14.04 -17.52 10.72
CA GLU A 209 13.02 -18.14 11.54
C GLU A 209 11.64 -17.55 11.17
N MET A 210 11.07 -18.03 10.06
CA MET A 210 9.64 -17.88 9.83
C MET A 210 8.96 -19.22 10.13
N PRO A 211 8.61 -19.52 11.42
CA PRO A 211 8.01 -20.81 11.78
C PRO A 211 6.63 -21.04 11.20
N CYS A 212 6.11 -20.10 10.41
CA CYS A 212 4.77 -20.15 9.80
C CYS A 212 4.71 -20.32 8.29
N ARG A 213 5.84 -20.48 7.59
CA ARG A 213 5.76 -20.93 6.18
C ARG A 213 5.32 -22.41 6.19
N ARG A 214 4.04 -22.68 6.00
CA ARG A 214 3.59 -24.03 5.66
C ARG A 214 4.28 -24.44 4.35
N LYS A 215 5.13 -25.46 4.43
CA LYS A 215 5.77 -26.07 3.28
C LYS A 215 4.71 -26.69 2.37
#